data_b4a19c8b2de12d1a94f4b5fadb8ad6c5
#
_entry.id   b4a19c8b2de12d1a94f4b5fadb8ad6c5
#
_cell.length_a   1.000
_cell.length_b   1.000
_cell.length_c   1.000
_cell.angle_alpha   90.00
_cell.angle_beta   90.00
_cell.angle_gamma   90.00
#
_symmetry.space_group_name_H-M   'P 1'
#
loop_
_entity.id
_entity.type
_entity.pdbx_description
1 polymer ?
#
loop_
_entity_poly.entity_id
_entity_poly.type
_entity_poly.pdbx_seq_one_letter_code
_entity_poly.pdbx_strand_id
1 'polypeptide(L)'
;MHQTNFIVREPLLDPKQRVIGYELSWHQDAQHTVTDSDLEGLVGFVAEHVTDADAGWLLKDKLLFLDAVPRMLSTDALFSMPPEHTVLTLKAADLADADTLAAAQGLRAGGVGISVRDGDLGHLGKNLGLSASYIEVRFAGADVAAQARTYAAVRQANVRMVGRPVTTWEDFDACAALGLDAFVGKLHLTPRPGNAVKGMNPAQTIILQLMTMVKNNEDIPKIEDVLKRDPALSYKLLRFINSAGFGAAREIQSLRQAISLLGYAPLYRWLTLLLATASTSGYSPVLMETAVIRGRLAELLGATALGRAEGENLFVAGMFSLLDRLLGLSMREVLDTIQLPDEVVRALLTRGGKYGPYLALAEAC
;
A
#
# COMPACT_ATOMS: atom_id res chain seq x y z
N MET A 1 17.45 18.21 -17.50
CA MET A 1 16.98 17.53 -16.27
C MET A 1 15.69 16.82 -16.65
N HIS A 2 15.64 15.50 -16.61
CA HIS A 2 14.39 14.78 -16.85
C HIS A 2 13.50 15.03 -15.63
N GLN A 3 12.33 15.62 -15.85
CA GLN A 3 11.28 15.69 -14.84
C GLN A 3 10.85 14.25 -14.53
N THR A 4 11.09 13.80 -13.32
CA THR A 4 10.68 12.48 -12.86
C THR A 4 9.29 12.61 -12.26
N ASN A 5 8.27 12.59 -13.11
CA ASN A 5 6.89 12.50 -12.66
C ASN A 5 6.59 11.03 -12.32
N PHE A 6 6.10 10.76 -11.13
CA PHE A 6 5.67 9.42 -10.73
C PHE A 6 4.38 9.49 -9.91
N ILE A 7 3.65 8.39 -9.93
CA ILE A 7 2.40 8.25 -9.18
C ILE A 7 2.73 7.81 -7.76
N VAL A 8 2.15 8.50 -6.79
CA VAL A 8 2.20 8.15 -5.37
C VAL A 8 0.91 7.45 -4.99
N ARG A 9 1.04 6.34 -4.26
CA ARG A 9 -0.07 5.59 -3.70
C ARG A 9 -0.09 5.71 -2.19
N GLU A 10 -1.17 6.24 -1.64
CA GLU A 10 -1.39 6.29 -0.19
C GLU A 10 -2.59 5.39 0.20
N PRO A 11 -2.44 4.51 1.21
CA PRO A 11 -3.55 3.68 1.65
C PRO A 11 -4.57 4.49 2.47
N LEU A 12 -5.86 4.22 2.23
CA LEU A 12 -6.94 4.62 3.13
C LEU A 12 -7.16 3.54 4.16
N LEU A 13 -7.06 3.90 5.43
CA LEU A 13 -7.27 3.01 6.57
C LEU A 13 -8.63 3.27 7.22
N ASP A 14 -9.33 2.21 7.62
CA ASP A 14 -10.49 2.33 8.52
C ASP A 14 -10.05 2.46 10.00
N PRO A 15 -10.98 2.72 10.95
CA PRO A 15 -10.65 2.78 12.39
C PRO A 15 -10.07 1.46 12.95
N LYS A 16 -10.22 0.35 12.24
CA LYS A 16 -9.61 -0.95 12.58
C LYS A 16 -8.27 -1.19 11.88
N GLN A 17 -7.70 -0.14 11.26
CA GLN A 17 -6.43 -0.17 10.53
C GLN A 17 -6.42 -1.12 9.32
N ARG A 18 -7.57 -1.43 8.73
CA ARG A 18 -7.68 -2.20 7.49
C ARG A 18 -7.64 -1.26 6.30
N VAL A 19 -6.96 -1.66 5.24
CA VAL A 19 -7.00 -0.93 3.97
C VAL A 19 -8.38 -1.08 3.37
N ILE A 20 -9.08 0.03 3.17
CA ILE A 20 -10.39 0.10 2.51
C ILE A 20 -10.29 0.67 1.09
N GLY A 21 -9.16 1.26 0.76
CA GLY A 21 -8.92 1.86 -0.55
C GLY A 21 -7.52 2.46 -0.64
N TYR A 22 -7.28 3.12 -1.76
CA TYR A 22 -6.05 3.84 -2.03
C TYR A 22 -6.36 5.20 -2.62
N GLU A 23 -5.50 6.16 -2.35
CA GLU A 23 -5.44 7.39 -3.12
C GLU A 23 -4.25 7.31 -4.07
N LEU A 24 -4.48 7.66 -5.33
CA LEU A 24 -3.42 7.86 -6.30
C LEU A 24 -3.33 9.35 -6.63
N SER A 25 -2.11 9.85 -6.56
CA SER A 25 -1.80 11.24 -6.88
C SER A 25 -0.48 11.34 -7.64
N TRP A 26 -0.28 12.45 -8.37
CA TRP A 26 1.03 12.77 -8.90
C TRP A 26 1.97 13.25 -7.79
N HIS A 27 3.22 12.84 -7.88
CA HIS A 27 4.25 13.40 -7.01
C HIS A 27 4.35 14.92 -7.23
N GLN A 28 4.29 15.66 -6.13
CA GLN A 28 4.47 17.11 -6.11
C GLN A 28 5.78 17.45 -5.42
N ASP A 29 6.64 18.19 -6.09
CA ASP A 29 7.83 18.80 -5.50
C ASP A 29 7.79 20.32 -5.68
N ALA A 30 8.81 21.02 -5.19
CA ALA A 30 8.91 22.48 -5.31
C ALA A 30 9.02 23.00 -6.77
N GLN A 31 9.29 22.13 -7.73
CA GLN A 31 9.48 22.44 -9.13
C GLN A 31 8.33 21.99 -10.04
N HIS A 32 7.46 21.09 -9.53
CA HIS A 32 6.33 20.55 -10.28
C HIS A 32 5.02 20.85 -9.57
N THR A 33 4.19 21.68 -10.22
CA THR A 33 2.80 21.90 -9.82
C THR A 33 1.91 21.04 -10.69
N VAL A 34 1.12 20.16 -10.08
CA VAL A 34 0.17 19.31 -10.80
C VAL A 34 -0.85 20.17 -11.51
N THR A 35 -0.95 19.98 -12.82
CA THR A 35 -1.91 20.68 -13.67
C THR A 35 -3.20 19.87 -13.83
N ASP A 36 -4.24 20.50 -14.33
CA ASP A 36 -5.48 19.80 -14.66
C ASP A 36 -5.25 18.70 -15.73
N SER A 37 -4.31 18.93 -16.66
CA SER A 37 -3.95 17.93 -17.67
C SER A 37 -3.26 16.71 -17.07
N ASP A 38 -2.47 16.90 -16.00
CA ASP A 38 -1.85 15.79 -15.28
C ASP A 38 -2.93 14.93 -14.59
N LEU A 39 -3.94 15.57 -14.01
CA LEU A 39 -5.07 14.87 -13.38
C LEU A 39 -5.88 14.07 -14.41
N GLU A 40 -6.18 14.65 -15.56
CA GLU A 40 -6.85 13.94 -16.65
C GLU A 40 -6.02 12.75 -17.14
N GLY A 41 -4.70 12.95 -17.30
CA GLY A 41 -3.77 11.90 -17.67
C GLY A 41 -3.74 10.76 -16.65
N LEU A 42 -3.82 11.07 -15.35
CA LEU A 42 -3.87 10.06 -14.28
C LEU A 42 -5.16 9.24 -14.35
N VAL A 43 -6.32 9.89 -14.52
CA VAL A 43 -7.60 9.17 -14.64
C VAL A 43 -7.62 8.29 -15.89
N GLY A 44 -7.13 8.78 -17.03
CA GLY A 44 -6.99 7.99 -18.25
C GLY A 44 -6.08 6.77 -18.05
N PHE A 45 -4.92 6.97 -17.45
CA PHE A 45 -4.00 5.88 -17.13
C PHE A 45 -4.64 4.83 -16.21
N VAL A 46 -5.34 5.26 -15.16
CA VAL A 46 -6.04 4.35 -14.24
C VAL A 46 -7.13 3.57 -14.95
N ALA A 47 -7.95 4.25 -15.76
CA ALA A 47 -9.03 3.62 -16.52
C ALA A 47 -8.52 2.49 -17.43
N GLU A 48 -7.34 2.71 -18.04
CA GLU A 48 -6.71 1.73 -18.93
C GLU A 48 -6.04 0.56 -18.22
N HIS A 49 -5.46 0.79 -17.02
CA HIS A 49 -4.55 -0.18 -16.40
C HIS A 49 -5.08 -0.85 -15.13
N VAL A 50 -6.14 -0.34 -14.51
CA VAL A 50 -6.67 -0.89 -13.25
C VAL A 50 -7.92 -1.75 -13.48
N THR A 51 -8.43 -1.79 -14.71
CA THR A 51 -9.49 -2.69 -15.14
C THR A 51 -8.95 -3.66 -16.18
N ASP A 52 -9.02 -4.96 -15.90
CA ASP A 52 -8.62 -6.02 -16.82
C ASP A 52 -9.86 -6.58 -17.51
N ALA A 53 -9.75 -6.91 -18.81
CA ALA A 53 -10.88 -7.39 -19.62
C ALA A 53 -11.45 -8.73 -19.09
N ASP A 54 -10.59 -9.60 -18.54
CA ASP A 54 -10.97 -10.93 -18.05
C ASP A 54 -11.17 -10.97 -16.53
N ALA A 55 -10.32 -10.25 -15.78
CA ALA A 55 -10.32 -10.26 -14.29
C ALA A 55 -11.17 -9.12 -13.69
N GLY A 56 -11.63 -8.16 -14.48
CA GLY A 56 -12.38 -6.99 -14.01
C GLY A 56 -11.53 -6.01 -13.18
N TRP A 57 -12.11 -5.50 -12.10
CA TRP A 57 -11.44 -4.53 -11.23
C TRP A 57 -10.30 -5.17 -10.44
N LEU A 58 -9.05 -4.76 -10.71
CA LEU A 58 -7.85 -5.38 -10.15
C LEU A 58 -7.65 -5.10 -8.66
N LEU A 59 -8.26 -4.05 -8.12
CA LEU A 59 -8.18 -3.72 -6.69
C LEU A 59 -9.23 -4.44 -5.84
N LYS A 60 -10.01 -5.35 -6.43
CA LYS A 60 -11.04 -6.16 -5.76
C LYS A 60 -12.12 -5.30 -5.08
N ASP A 61 -12.21 -5.39 -3.74
CA ASP A 61 -13.17 -4.66 -2.90
C ASP A 61 -12.69 -3.26 -2.48
N LYS A 62 -11.56 -2.79 -3.00
CA LYS A 62 -10.93 -1.54 -2.60
C LYS A 62 -11.46 -0.34 -3.38
N LEU A 63 -11.59 0.77 -2.68
CA LEU A 63 -11.91 2.06 -3.28
C LEU A 63 -10.66 2.71 -3.86
N LEU A 64 -10.85 3.50 -4.90
CA LEU A 64 -9.81 4.31 -5.50
C LEU A 64 -10.21 5.79 -5.47
N PHE A 65 -9.45 6.58 -4.75
CA PHE A 65 -9.61 8.03 -4.67
C PHE A 65 -8.67 8.70 -5.69
N LEU A 66 -9.25 9.59 -6.49
CA LEU A 66 -8.55 10.35 -7.52
C LEU A 66 -8.93 11.83 -7.42
N ASP A 67 -7.95 12.70 -7.47
CA ASP A 67 -8.21 14.14 -7.61
C ASP A 67 -8.85 14.43 -8.96
N ALA A 68 -9.87 15.27 -8.95
CA ALA A 68 -10.60 15.66 -10.14
C ALA A 68 -10.83 17.18 -10.20
N VAL A 69 -11.03 17.67 -11.40
CA VAL A 69 -11.48 19.04 -11.69
C VAL A 69 -12.81 18.99 -12.45
N PRO A 70 -13.62 20.06 -12.44
CA PRO A 70 -14.97 20.06 -12.98
C PRO A 70 -15.12 19.47 -14.39
N ARG A 71 -14.20 19.79 -15.29
CA ARG A 71 -14.23 19.33 -16.68
C ARG A 71 -14.04 17.82 -16.83
N MET A 72 -13.50 17.14 -15.83
CA MET A 72 -13.28 15.66 -15.87
C MET A 72 -14.57 14.90 -15.58
N LEU A 73 -15.60 15.51 -15.00
CA LEU A 73 -16.83 14.84 -14.60
C LEU A 73 -17.65 14.26 -15.75
N SER A 74 -17.32 14.61 -17.00
CA SER A 74 -17.97 14.16 -18.21
C SER A 74 -17.04 13.43 -19.20
N THR A 75 -15.85 12.99 -18.76
CA THR A 75 -14.89 12.31 -19.63
C THR A 75 -15.20 10.82 -19.81
N ASP A 76 -15.00 10.29 -21.02
CA ASP A 76 -15.24 8.87 -21.34
C ASP A 76 -14.38 7.93 -20.47
N ALA A 77 -13.15 8.34 -20.11
CA ALA A 77 -12.27 7.57 -19.24
C ALA A 77 -12.91 7.26 -17.88
N LEU A 78 -13.67 8.20 -17.33
CA LEU A 78 -14.38 8.00 -16.06
C LEU A 78 -15.47 6.93 -16.17
N PHE A 79 -16.20 6.89 -17.29
CA PHE A 79 -17.27 5.92 -17.50
C PHE A 79 -16.80 4.48 -17.75
N SER A 80 -15.50 4.29 -18.02
CA SER A 80 -14.90 2.96 -18.13
C SER A 80 -14.47 2.36 -16.77
N MET A 81 -14.46 3.16 -15.71
CA MET A 81 -14.14 2.68 -14.36
C MET A 81 -15.41 2.21 -13.62
N PRO A 82 -15.30 1.17 -12.75
CA PRO A 82 -16.45 0.69 -11.98
C PRO A 82 -16.89 1.77 -10.97
N PRO A 83 -18.16 2.23 -11.07
CA PRO A 83 -18.65 3.36 -10.28
C PRO A 83 -18.54 3.13 -8.76
N GLU A 84 -18.85 1.91 -8.31
CA GLU A 84 -18.88 1.53 -6.90
C GLU A 84 -17.50 1.52 -6.24
N HIS A 85 -16.43 1.50 -7.03
CA HIS A 85 -15.04 1.50 -6.56
C HIS A 85 -14.31 2.82 -6.79
N THR A 86 -14.91 3.74 -7.52
CA THR A 86 -14.29 5.02 -7.91
C THR A 86 -14.80 6.16 -7.03
N VAL A 87 -13.88 6.95 -6.49
CA VAL A 87 -14.17 8.16 -5.72
C VAL A 87 -13.39 9.33 -6.31
N LEU A 88 -14.09 10.36 -6.75
CA LEU A 88 -13.50 11.59 -7.26
C LEU A 88 -13.43 12.64 -6.16
N THR A 89 -12.27 13.24 -5.97
CA THR A 89 -12.08 14.31 -4.98
C THR A 89 -12.10 15.67 -5.66
N LEU A 90 -13.07 16.50 -5.29
CA LEU A 90 -13.28 17.86 -5.77
C LEU A 90 -13.02 18.86 -4.64
N LYS A 91 -12.64 20.09 -4.99
CA LYS A 91 -12.62 21.21 -4.03
C LYS A 91 -14.04 21.66 -3.73
N ALA A 92 -14.31 22.07 -2.50
CA ALA A 92 -15.63 22.63 -2.14
C ALA A 92 -16.01 23.83 -3.03
N ALA A 93 -15.04 24.65 -3.42
CA ALA A 93 -15.26 25.80 -4.31
C ALA A 93 -15.76 25.39 -5.71
N ASP A 94 -15.36 24.22 -6.23
CA ASP A 94 -15.78 23.74 -7.55
C ASP A 94 -17.30 23.44 -7.57
N LEU A 95 -17.83 22.99 -6.43
CA LEU A 95 -19.26 22.67 -6.26
C LEU A 95 -20.15 23.91 -6.04
N ALA A 96 -19.57 25.12 -5.99
CA ALA A 96 -20.34 26.35 -6.01
C ALA A 96 -20.90 26.68 -7.40
N ASP A 97 -20.30 26.11 -8.45
CA ASP A 97 -20.84 26.18 -9.82
C ASP A 97 -22.00 25.18 -9.99
N ALA A 98 -23.12 25.67 -10.55
CA ALA A 98 -24.34 24.86 -10.64
C ALA A 98 -24.21 23.65 -11.59
N ASP A 99 -23.49 23.81 -12.69
CA ASP A 99 -23.28 22.75 -13.67
C ASP A 99 -22.37 21.67 -13.11
N THR A 100 -21.29 22.05 -12.42
CA THR A 100 -20.39 21.14 -11.72
C THR A 100 -21.12 20.37 -10.61
N LEU A 101 -21.96 21.06 -9.83
CA LEU A 101 -22.77 20.44 -8.79
C LEU A 101 -23.73 19.41 -9.38
N ALA A 102 -24.43 19.76 -10.47
CA ALA A 102 -25.36 18.85 -11.14
C ALA A 102 -24.63 17.61 -11.71
N ALA A 103 -23.47 17.80 -12.32
CA ALA A 103 -22.64 16.70 -12.83
C ALA A 103 -22.18 15.77 -11.71
N ALA A 104 -21.70 16.31 -10.58
CA ALA A 104 -21.29 15.55 -9.40
C ALA A 104 -22.45 14.74 -8.81
N GLN A 105 -23.65 15.33 -8.72
CA GLN A 105 -24.86 14.65 -8.25
C GLN A 105 -25.28 13.53 -9.21
N GLY A 106 -25.17 13.75 -10.53
CA GLY A 106 -25.44 12.73 -11.54
C GLY A 106 -24.50 11.52 -11.44
N LEU A 107 -23.19 11.76 -11.30
CA LEU A 107 -22.20 10.70 -11.09
C LEU A 107 -22.48 9.93 -9.81
N ARG A 108 -22.79 10.63 -8.72
CA ARG A 108 -23.13 10.01 -7.44
C ARG A 108 -24.39 9.15 -7.52
N ALA A 109 -25.41 9.58 -8.25
CA ALA A 109 -26.61 8.78 -8.52
C ALA A 109 -26.28 7.53 -9.35
N GLY A 110 -25.25 7.60 -10.21
CA GLY A 110 -24.69 6.48 -10.95
C GLY A 110 -23.77 5.55 -10.15
N GLY A 111 -23.52 5.84 -8.86
CA GLY A 111 -22.73 4.99 -7.98
C GLY A 111 -21.29 5.46 -7.75
N VAL A 112 -20.81 6.48 -8.49
CA VAL A 112 -19.47 7.06 -8.28
C VAL A 112 -19.44 7.84 -6.94
N GLY A 113 -18.43 7.59 -6.11
CA GLY A 113 -18.21 8.35 -4.90
C GLY A 113 -17.73 9.77 -5.21
N ILE A 114 -18.22 10.75 -4.46
CA ILE A 114 -17.69 12.13 -4.49
C ILE A 114 -17.10 12.46 -3.12
N SER A 115 -15.83 12.80 -3.09
CA SER A 115 -15.12 13.35 -1.92
C SER A 115 -14.93 14.83 -2.08
N VAL A 116 -15.19 15.61 -1.01
CA VAL A 116 -15.05 17.06 -1.05
C VAL A 116 -13.97 17.50 -0.08
N ARG A 117 -13.04 18.33 -0.57
CA ARG A 117 -11.93 18.88 0.22
C ARG A 117 -11.88 20.41 0.15
N ASP A 118 -11.13 20.99 1.06
CA ASP A 118 -10.70 22.40 1.06
C ASP A 118 -11.82 23.42 0.86
N GLY A 119 -12.53 23.77 1.90
CA GLY A 119 -13.44 24.91 1.84
C GLY A 119 -14.63 24.85 2.79
N ASP A 120 -15.45 25.87 2.69
CA ASP A 120 -16.70 25.98 3.42
C ASP A 120 -17.77 25.14 2.74
N LEU A 121 -18.36 24.20 3.49
CA LEU A 121 -19.45 23.35 3.03
C LEU A 121 -20.83 24.00 3.21
N GLY A 122 -20.89 25.20 3.75
CA GLY A 122 -22.14 25.90 4.07
C GLY A 122 -23.05 26.08 2.85
N HIS A 123 -22.45 26.29 1.67
CA HIS A 123 -23.21 26.46 0.41
C HIS A 123 -23.91 25.17 -0.06
N LEU A 124 -23.43 23.99 0.36
CA LEU A 124 -24.08 22.70 0.04
C LEU A 124 -25.31 22.44 0.92
N GLY A 125 -25.35 22.99 2.14
CA GLY A 125 -26.50 22.97 3.03
C GLY A 125 -27.15 21.57 3.15
N LYS A 126 -28.47 21.51 2.93
CA LYS A 126 -29.25 20.26 2.97
C LYS A 126 -28.92 19.29 1.83
N ASN A 127 -28.28 19.77 0.77
CA ASN A 127 -27.90 18.96 -0.39
C ASN A 127 -26.56 18.23 -0.20
N LEU A 128 -25.87 18.43 0.93
CA LEU A 128 -24.57 17.83 1.20
C LEU A 128 -24.59 16.30 0.97
N GLY A 129 -25.58 15.61 1.53
CA GLY A 129 -25.74 14.16 1.37
C GLY A 129 -26.08 13.71 -0.05
N LEU A 130 -26.62 14.59 -0.91
CA LEU A 130 -26.86 14.31 -2.34
C LEU A 130 -25.60 14.54 -3.18
N SER A 131 -24.73 15.45 -2.74
CA SER A 131 -23.58 15.93 -3.51
C SER A 131 -22.26 15.24 -3.13
N ALA A 132 -22.15 14.72 -1.89
CA ALA A 132 -20.93 14.12 -1.39
C ALA A 132 -21.16 12.76 -0.73
N SER A 133 -20.23 11.83 -0.94
CA SER A 133 -20.11 10.56 -0.23
C SER A 133 -19.12 10.65 0.92
N TYR A 134 -18.11 11.51 0.75
CA TYR A 134 -17.00 11.73 1.68
C TYR A 134 -16.71 13.21 1.83
N ILE A 135 -16.29 13.61 3.02
CA ILE A 135 -15.74 14.92 3.31
C ILE A 135 -14.34 14.74 3.88
N GLU A 136 -13.36 15.38 3.28
CA GLU A 136 -12.00 15.41 3.82
C GLU A 136 -11.87 16.44 4.92
N VAL A 137 -11.28 16.03 6.02
CA VAL A 137 -11.07 16.87 7.20
C VAL A 137 -9.57 16.97 7.45
N ARG A 138 -9.06 18.21 7.48
CA ARG A 138 -7.65 18.48 7.81
C ARG A 138 -7.48 18.69 9.30
N PHE A 139 -6.51 17.98 9.89
CA PHE A 139 -6.20 18.07 11.32
C PHE A 139 -5.14 19.11 11.65
N ALA A 140 -4.23 19.42 10.74
CA ALA A 140 -3.13 20.33 10.99
C ALA A 140 -3.62 21.79 11.08
N GLY A 141 -3.49 22.41 12.26
CA GLY A 141 -3.68 23.84 12.48
C GLY A 141 -5.12 24.34 12.56
N ALA A 142 -6.11 23.47 12.71
CA ALA A 142 -7.50 23.86 12.70
C ALA A 142 -8.08 24.10 14.11
N ASP A 143 -9.00 25.05 14.21
CA ASP A 143 -9.81 25.30 15.41
C ASP A 143 -10.72 24.08 15.70
N VAL A 144 -10.47 23.40 16.82
CA VAL A 144 -11.20 22.20 17.27
C VAL A 144 -12.72 22.46 17.37
N ALA A 145 -13.14 23.66 17.74
CA ALA A 145 -14.55 24.02 17.84
C ALA A 145 -15.21 24.21 16.47
N ALA A 146 -14.49 24.75 15.50
CA ALA A 146 -14.97 24.86 14.11
C ALA A 146 -15.08 23.48 13.46
N GLN A 147 -14.12 22.59 13.72
CA GLN A 147 -14.16 21.20 13.27
C GLN A 147 -15.35 20.44 13.86
N ALA A 148 -15.61 20.58 15.16
CA ALA A 148 -16.74 19.90 15.80
C ALA A 148 -18.10 20.28 15.19
N ARG A 149 -18.27 21.57 14.78
CA ARG A 149 -19.47 22.03 14.07
C ARG A 149 -19.60 21.39 12.68
N THR A 150 -18.50 21.34 11.93
CA THR A 150 -18.45 20.68 10.61
C THR A 150 -18.79 19.20 10.74
N TYR A 151 -18.22 18.51 11.73
CA TYR A 151 -18.54 17.11 12.01
C TYR A 151 -20.01 16.86 12.30
N ALA A 152 -20.63 17.70 13.12
CA ALA A 152 -22.05 17.55 13.45
C ALA A 152 -22.93 17.69 12.18
N ALA A 153 -22.63 18.64 11.31
CA ALA A 153 -23.36 18.83 10.05
C ALA A 153 -23.16 17.65 9.08
N VAL A 154 -21.94 17.18 8.92
CA VAL A 154 -21.61 16.05 8.05
C VAL A 154 -22.26 14.76 8.51
N ARG A 155 -22.28 14.48 9.82
CA ARG A 155 -22.99 13.32 10.39
C ARG A 155 -24.49 13.34 10.14
N GLN A 156 -25.12 14.51 10.27
CA GLN A 156 -26.56 14.65 9.98
C GLN A 156 -26.88 14.35 8.52
N ALA A 157 -25.96 14.63 7.61
CA ALA A 157 -26.12 14.34 6.19
C ALA A 157 -25.79 12.89 5.80
N ASN A 158 -25.39 12.03 6.75
CA ASN A 158 -24.96 10.64 6.52
C ASN A 158 -23.80 10.53 5.52
N VAL A 159 -22.87 11.48 5.56
CA VAL A 159 -21.67 11.52 4.74
C VAL A 159 -20.48 11.04 5.56
N ARG A 160 -19.59 10.24 4.96
CA ARG A 160 -18.39 9.70 5.62
C ARG A 160 -17.31 10.77 5.74
N MET A 161 -16.50 10.68 6.79
CA MET A 161 -15.42 11.61 7.03
C MET A 161 -14.05 10.93 6.84
N VAL A 162 -13.17 11.61 6.11
CA VAL A 162 -11.80 11.16 5.85
C VAL A 162 -10.82 12.14 6.52
N GLY A 163 -10.05 11.65 7.48
CA GLY A 163 -9.00 12.45 8.15
C GLY A 163 -7.73 12.50 7.29
N ARG A 164 -7.15 13.73 7.13
CA ARG A 164 -6.00 13.93 6.25
C ARG A 164 -5.18 15.20 6.61
N PRO A 165 -3.84 15.14 6.56
CA PRO A 165 -3.02 13.92 6.68
C PRO A 165 -3.02 13.42 8.12
N VAL A 166 -3.06 12.11 8.32
CA VAL A 166 -2.90 11.48 9.63
C VAL A 166 -1.52 10.84 9.70
N THR A 167 -0.61 11.46 10.46
CA THR A 167 0.80 11.08 10.49
C THR A 167 1.25 10.51 11.84
N THR A 168 0.46 10.72 12.89
CA THR A 168 0.75 10.22 14.24
C THR A 168 -0.37 9.31 14.74
N TRP A 169 -0.05 8.39 15.66
CA TRP A 169 -1.05 7.53 16.30
C TRP A 169 -1.98 8.30 17.23
N GLU A 170 -1.51 9.42 17.79
CA GLU A 170 -2.33 10.33 18.60
C GLU A 170 -3.42 10.97 17.73
N ASP A 171 -3.07 11.48 16.56
CA ASP A 171 -4.04 12.01 15.61
C ASP A 171 -5.03 10.94 15.14
N PHE A 172 -4.53 9.73 14.86
CA PHE A 172 -5.39 8.59 14.48
C PHE A 172 -6.41 8.26 15.57
N ASP A 173 -5.97 8.14 16.83
CA ASP A 173 -6.86 7.80 17.95
C ASP A 173 -7.87 8.93 18.21
N ALA A 174 -7.44 10.19 18.11
CA ALA A 174 -8.33 11.34 18.22
C ALA A 174 -9.37 11.35 17.10
N CYS A 175 -8.97 11.11 15.85
CA CYS A 175 -9.87 11.03 14.71
C CYS A 175 -10.87 9.87 14.84
N ALA A 176 -10.39 8.70 15.26
CA ALA A 176 -11.24 7.54 15.48
C ALA A 176 -12.26 7.78 16.61
N ALA A 177 -11.85 8.44 17.70
CA ALA A 177 -12.73 8.82 18.81
C ALA A 177 -13.80 9.83 18.37
N LEU A 178 -13.48 10.74 17.44
CA LEU A 178 -14.44 11.64 16.82
C LEU A 178 -15.37 10.95 15.82
N GLY A 179 -15.09 9.68 15.49
CA GLY A 179 -15.89 8.83 14.62
C GLY A 179 -15.66 9.11 13.14
N LEU A 180 -14.42 9.42 12.74
CA LEU A 180 -14.06 9.45 11.34
C LEU A 180 -14.06 8.03 10.76
N ASP A 181 -14.39 7.93 9.49
CA ASP A 181 -14.60 6.65 8.80
C ASP A 181 -13.35 6.14 8.10
N ALA A 182 -12.46 7.04 7.72
CA ALA A 182 -11.22 6.71 7.00
C ALA A 182 -10.09 7.71 7.30
N PHE A 183 -8.86 7.25 7.06
CA PHE A 183 -7.63 8.00 7.35
C PHE A 183 -6.64 7.82 6.21
N VAL A 184 -6.09 8.94 5.73
CA VAL A 184 -5.04 8.96 4.69
C VAL A 184 -3.76 9.52 5.30
N GLY A 185 -2.65 8.85 5.03
CA GLY A 185 -1.32 9.25 5.47
C GLY A 185 -0.38 8.08 5.69
N LYS A 186 0.87 8.40 5.99
CA LYS A 186 1.95 7.40 6.14
C LYS A 186 2.05 6.78 7.55
N LEU A 187 0.97 6.83 8.32
CA LEU A 187 0.90 6.32 9.70
C LEU A 187 1.29 4.83 9.79
N HIS A 188 0.89 4.03 8.82
CA HIS A 188 1.20 2.61 8.77
C HIS A 188 2.71 2.31 8.75
N LEU A 189 3.54 3.30 8.39
CA LEU A 189 4.99 3.20 8.43
C LEU A 189 5.57 3.46 9.84
N THR A 190 4.75 3.88 10.81
CA THR A 190 5.19 4.22 12.16
C THR A 190 4.68 3.16 13.15
N PRO A 191 5.51 2.59 14.02
CA PRO A 191 5.07 1.62 15.02
C PRO A 191 4.12 2.28 16.02
N ARG A 192 3.06 1.54 16.41
CA ARG A 192 2.14 2.03 17.45
C ARG A 192 2.84 2.00 18.81
N PRO A 193 2.88 3.12 19.55
CA PRO A 193 3.46 3.15 20.88
C PRO A 193 2.82 2.09 21.80
N GLY A 194 3.65 1.39 22.58
CA GLY A 194 3.18 0.37 23.52
C GLY A 194 3.00 -1.05 22.96
N ASN A 195 2.99 -1.24 21.64
CA ASN A 195 2.82 -2.56 21.01
C ASN A 195 4.13 -3.12 20.41
N ALA A 196 5.24 -2.40 20.55
CA ALA A 196 6.52 -2.85 20.00
C ALA A 196 7.05 -4.05 20.80
N VAL A 197 6.88 -5.25 20.28
CA VAL A 197 7.61 -6.44 20.75
C VAL A 197 9.06 -6.27 20.27
N LYS A 198 9.98 -6.03 21.18
CA LYS A 198 11.41 -6.00 20.85
C LYS A 198 11.92 -7.43 20.66
N GLY A 199 12.49 -7.69 19.48
CA GLY A 199 13.16 -8.95 19.18
C GLY A 199 12.35 -9.89 18.28
N MET A 200 13.05 -10.90 17.79
CA MET A 200 12.49 -11.91 16.88
C MET A 200 11.72 -12.98 17.66
N ASN A 201 10.57 -13.37 17.15
CA ASN A 201 9.86 -14.53 17.65
C ASN A 201 10.50 -15.85 17.13
N PRO A 202 10.21 -17.02 17.76
CA PRO A 202 10.80 -18.30 17.36
C PRO A 202 10.61 -18.64 15.88
N ALA A 203 9.47 -18.32 15.28
CA ALA A 203 9.20 -18.57 13.86
C ALA A 203 10.10 -17.72 12.96
N GLN A 204 10.31 -16.45 13.29
CA GLN A 204 11.24 -15.58 12.59
C GLN A 204 12.68 -16.10 12.64
N THR A 205 13.12 -16.60 13.79
CA THR A 205 14.45 -17.19 13.96
C THR A 205 14.65 -18.41 13.05
N ILE A 206 13.66 -19.31 12.97
CA ILE A 206 13.70 -20.47 12.08
C ILE A 206 13.73 -20.03 10.60
N ILE A 207 12.92 -19.05 10.23
CA ILE A 207 12.89 -18.52 8.86
C ILE A 207 14.25 -17.94 8.48
N LEU A 208 14.88 -17.15 9.34
CA LEU A 208 16.21 -16.59 9.10
C LEU A 208 17.29 -17.68 8.97
N GLN A 209 17.23 -18.71 9.83
CA GLN A 209 18.13 -19.86 9.72
C GLN A 209 17.96 -20.53 8.36
N LEU A 210 16.74 -20.79 7.91
CA LEU A 210 16.45 -21.39 6.61
C LEU A 210 16.94 -20.52 5.45
N MET A 211 16.75 -19.20 5.53
CA MET A 211 17.23 -18.26 4.52
C MET A 211 18.76 -18.32 4.38
N THR A 212 19.48 -18.38 5.50
CA THR A 212 20.94 -18.52 5.51
C THR A 212 21.38 -19.85 4.88
N MET A 213 20.72 -20.95 5.24
CA MET A 213 21.02 -22.29 4.67
C MET A 213 20.78 -22.34 3.16
N VAL A 214 19.65 -21.80 2.69
CA VAL A 214 19.29 -21.72 1.27
C VAL A 214 20.31 -20.88 0.50
N LYS A 215 20.73 -19.75 1.06
CA LYS A 215 21.73 -18.87 0.44
C LYS A 215 23.10 -19.55 0.31
N ASN A 216 23.48 -20.34 1.31
CA ASN A 216 24.74 -21.08 1.33
C ASN A 216 24.67 -22.37 0.51
N ASN A 217 23.56 -22.65 -0.21
CA ASN A 217 23.31 -23.86 -0.96
C ASN A 217 23.51 -25.13 -0.09
N GLU A 218 23.06 -25.10 1.15
CA GLU A 218 23.09 -26.28 2.04
C GLU A 218 22.27 -27.42 1.47
N ASP A 219 22.66 -28.66 1.80
CA ASP A 219 21.98 -29.84 1.33
C ASP A 219 20.49 -29.85 1.71
N ILE A 220 19.64 -30.25 0.77
CA ILE A 220 18.18 -30.32 0.94
C ILE A 220 17.77 -31.09 2.21
N PRO A 221 18.37 -32.25 2.57
CA PRO A 221 18.05 -32.93 3.81
C PRO A 221 18.23 -32.06 5.06
N LYS A 222 19.29 -31.26 5.12
CA LYS A 222 19.53 -30.35 6.27
C LYS A 222 18.45 -29.26 6.35
N ILE A 223 18.07 -28.69 5.21
CA ILE A 223 16.99 -27.68 5.13
C ILE A 223 15.65 -28.31 5.56
N GLU A 224 15.37 -29.54 5.11
CA GLU A 224 14.19 -30.31 5.50
C GLU A 224 14.13 -30.54 7.01
N ASP A 225 15.24 -30.88 7.64
CA ASP A 225 15.32 -31.14 9.09
C ASP A 225 15.04 -29.87 9.92
N VAL A 226 15.45 -28.70 9.43
CA VAL A 226 15.12 -27.41 10.08
C VAL A 226 13.65 -27.06 9.86
N LEU A 227 13.12 -27.25 8.65
CA LEU A 227 11.71 -27.02 8.35
C LEU A 227 10.78 -27.88 9.22
N LYS A 228 11.12 -29.13 9.47
CA LYS A 228 10.34 -30.05 10.31
C LYS A 228 10.22 -29.61 11.77
N ARG A 229 11.08 -28.70 12.25
CA ARG A 229 10.98 -28.16 13.60
C ARG A 229 9.80 -27.19 13.78
N ASP A 230 9.26 -26.68 12.67
CA ASP A 230 8.04 -25.86 12.65
C ASP A 230 6.97 -26.51 11.75
N PRO A 231 6.00 -27.25 12.34
CA PRO A 231 4.94 -27.88 11.57
C PRO A 231 4.06 -26.89 10.80
N ALA A 232 3.88 -25.67 11.32
CA ALA A 232 3.08 -24.63 10.65
C ALA A 232 3.81 -24.12 9.40
N LEU A 233 5.11 -23.94 9.47
CA LEU A 233 5.94 -23.54 8.32
C LEU A 233 5.99 -24.64 7.28
N SER A 234 6.15 -25.89 7.70
CA SER A 234 6.10 -27.08 6.84
C SER A 234 4.78 -27.18 6.07
N TYR A 235 3.67 -26.99 6.77
CA TYR A 235 2.34 -26.98 6.16
C TYR A 235 2.17 -25.83 5.16
N LYS A 236 2.65 -24.63 5.50
CA LYS A 236 2.60 -23.48 4.59
C LYS A 236 3.38 -23.73 3.30
N LEU A 237 4.56 -24.39 3.37
CA LEU A 237 5.34 -24.73 2.18
C LEU A 237 4.60 -25.74 1.28
N LEU A 238 4.08 -26.81 1.85
CA LEU A 238 3.32 -27.81 1.10
C LEU A 238 2.06 -27.21 0.46
N ARG A 239 1.34 -26.35 1.19
CA ARG A 239 0.19 -25.63 0.66
C ARG A 239 0.57 -24.69 -0.48
N PHE A 240 1.69 -23.97 -0.36
CA PHE A 240 2.17 -23.05 -1.39
C PHE A 240 2.52 -23.80 -2.68
N ILE A 241 3.27 -24.90 -2.61
CA ILE A 241 3.69 -25.66 -3.79
C ILE A 241 2.51 -26.38 -4.47
N ASN A 242 1.48 -26.76 -3.71
CA ASN A 242 0.27 -27.40 -4.21
C ASN A 242 -0.81 -26.39 -4.64
N SER A 243 -0.54 -25.09 -4.58
CA SER A 243 -1.48 -24.08 -5.07
C SER A 243 -1.60 -24.09 -6.60
N ALA A 244 -2.76 -23.70 -7.12
CA ALA A 244 -3.07 -23.72 -8.56
C ALA A 244 -2.06 -22.97 -9.44
N GLY A 245 -1.37 -21.97 -8.89
CA GLY A 245 -0.36 -21.17 -9.60
C GLY A 245 0.96 -21.91 -9.87
N PHE A 246 1.21 -23.06 -9.22
CA PHE A 246 2.45 -23.84 -9.41
C PHE A 246 2.33 -24.91 -10.48
N GLY A 247 1.12 -25.29 -10.92
CA GLY A 247 0.88 -26.25 -12.00
C GLY A 247 1.48 -27.64 -11.76
N ALA A 248 1.65 -28.05 -10.50
CA ALA A 248 2.14 -29.38 -10.18
C ALA A 248 1.16 -30.44 -10.72
N ALA A 249 1.63 -31.34 -11.58
CA ALA A 249 0.81 -32.40 -12.19
C ALA A 249 0.30 -33.42 -11.16
N ARG A 250 0.88 -33.48 -9.96
CA ARG A 250 0.50 -34.33 -8.83
C ARG A 250 0.71 -33.59 -7.52
N GLU A 251 -0.10 -33.93 -6.53
CA GLU A 251 0.03 -33.41 -5.17
C GLU A 251 1.39 -33.77 -4.55
N ILE A 252 2.11 -32.78 -4.06
CA ILE A 252 3.40 -32.91 -3.37
C ILE A 252 3.14 -33.10 -1.88
N GLN A 253 3.54 -34.24 -1.34
CA GLN A 253 3.32 -34.61 0.05
C GLN A 253 4.61 -34.62 0.90
N SER A 254 5.78 -34.45 0.27
CA SER A 254 7.09 -34.49 0.92
C SER A 254 7.76 -33.10 0.88
N LEU A 255 8.26 -32.65 2.02
CA LEU A 255 9.04 -31.39 2.11
C LEU A 255 10.28 -31.42 1.21
N ARG A 256 10.95 -32.58 1.14
CA ARG A 256 12.12 -32.77 0.26
C ARG A 256 11.77 -32.61 -1.22
N GLN A 257 10.65 -33.16 -1.65
CA GLN A 257 10.17 -32.99 -3.02
C GLN A 257 9.77 -31.52 -3.27
N ALA A 258 9.10 -30.88 -2.29
CA ALA A 258 8.72 -29.47 -2.39
C ALA A 258 9.94 -28.57 -2.56
N ILE A 259 10.99 -28.75 -1.75
CA ILE A 259 12.23 -27.99 -1.83
C ILE A 259 12.94 -28.24 -3.17
N SER A 260 13.03 -29.51 -3.59
CA SER A 260 13.70 -29.90 -4.85
C SER A 260 12.97 -29.31 -6.08
N LEU A 261 11.65 -29.32 -6.07
CA LEU A 261 10.83 -28.81 -7.17
C LEU A 261 10.88 -27.27 -7.24
N LEU A 262 10.82 -26.62 -6.08
CA LEU A 262 10.83 -25.16 -5.98
C LEU A 262 12.21 -24.60 -6.36
N GLY A 263 13.28 -25.25 -5.92
CA GLY A 263 14.63 -24.74 -6.04
C GLY A 263 14.99 -23.66 -5.02
N TYR A 264 16.28 -23.32 -4.90
CA TYR A 264 16.77 -22.42 -3.84
C TYR A 264 16.29 -20.97 -4.02
N ALA A 265 16.30 -20.40 -5.22
CA ALA A 265 15.93 -18.99 -5.41
C ALA A 265 14.44 -18.72 -5.11
N PRO A 266 13.47 -19.49 -5.65
CA PRO A 266 12.07 -19.34 -5.25
C PRO A 266 11.81 -19.67 -3.78
N LEU A 267 12.53 -20.65 -3.19
CA LEU A 267 12.43 -20.95 -1.76
C LEU A 267 12.90 -19.78 -0.91
N TYR A 268 14.02 -19.14 -1.27
CA TYR A 268 14.52 -17.94 -0.59
C TYR A 268 13.49 -16.82 -0.65
N ARG A 269 12.93 -16.56 -1.84
CA ARG A 269 11.88 -15.54 -2.04
C ARG A 269 10.64 -15.83 -1.18
N TRP A 270 10.21 -17.10 -1.12
CA TRP A 270 9.07 -17.50 -0.28
C TRP A 270 9.36 -17.31 1.22
N LEU A 271 10.56 -17.67 1.68
CA LEU A 271 10.99 -17.43 3.07
C LEU A 271 11.05 -15.95 3.39
N THR A 272 11.49 -15.11 2.44
CA THR A 272 11.50 -13.66 2.57
C THR A 272 10.10 -13.10 2.81
N LEU A 273 9.11 -13.57 2.03
CA LEU A 273 7.70 -13.21 2.24
C LEU A 273 7.19 -13.66 3.60
N LEU A 274 7.55 -14.87 4.03
CA LEU A 274 7.15 -15.39 5.33
C LEU A 274 7.78 -14.64 6.48
N LEU A 275 9.04 -14.22 6.39
CA LEU A 275 9.70 -13.42 7.42
C LEU A 275 8.94 -12.12 7.67
N ALA A 276 8.56 -11.43 6.60
CA ALA A 276 7.75 -10.23 6.69
C ALA A 276 6.37 -10.50 7.32
N THR A 277 5.77 -11.68 7.02
CA THR A 277 4.43 -12.07 7.51
C THR A 277 4.44 -12.70 8.91
N ALA A 278 5.58 -13.15 9.40
CA ALA A 278 5.71 -13.75 10.74
C ALA A 278 5.76 -12.72 11.87
N SER A 279 5.70 -11.43 11.55
CA SER A 279 5.70 -10.37 12.54
C SER A 279 4.43 -10.41 13.40
N THR A 280 4.61 -10.56 14.71
CA THR A 280 3.53 -10.46 15.73
C THR A 280 3.58 -9.12 16.48
N SER A 281 4.39 -8.18 16.00
CA SER A 281 4.80 -6.97 16.71
C SER A 281 3.75 -5.85 16.77
N GLY A 282 2.46 -6.16 16.55
CA GLY A 282 1.39 -5.15 16.63
C GLY A 282 1.40 -4.11 15.51
N TYR A 283 2.18 -4.36 14.46
CA TYR A 283 2.14 -3.54 13.26
C TYR A 283 0.88 -3.81 12.43
N SER A 284 0.43 -2.77 11.76
CA SER A 284 -0.68 -2.85 10.84
C SER A 284 -0.38 -3.85 9.70
N PRO A 285 -1.36 -4.68 9.28
CA PRO A 285 -1.25 -5.52 8.08
C PRO A 285 -0.79 -4.74 6.84
N VAL A 286 -1.04 -3.44 6.82
CA VAL A 286 -0.66 -2.51 5.76
C VAL A 286 0.86 -2.40 5.60
N LEU A 287 1.63 -2.44 6.70
CA LEU A 287 3.09 -2.38 6.62
C LEU A 287 3.66 -3.54 5.80
N MET A 288 3.07 -4.71 5.97
CA MET A 288 3.45 -5.91 5.26
C MET A 288 3.08 -5.86 3.78
N GLU A 289 1.86 -5.41 3.49
CA GLU A 289 1.43 -5.17 2.12
C GLU A 289 2.34 -4.15 1.42
N THR A 290 2.67 -3.05 2.10
CA THR A 290 3.61 -2.04 1.59
C THR A 290 4.99 -2.63 1.30
N ALA A 291 5.53 -3.48 2.17
CA ALA A 291 6.82 -4.13 1.95
C ALA A 291 6.82 -5.00 0.68
N VAL A 292 5.77 -5.82 0.49
CA VAL A 292 5.64 -6.69 -0.69
C VAL A 292 5.51 -5.85 -1.98
N ILE A 293 4.68 -4.83 -1.95
CA ILE A 293 4.46 -3.94 -3.12
C ILE A 293 5.75 -3.19 -3.46
N ARG A 294 6.44 -2.66 -2.45
CA ARG A 294 7.73 -1.99 -2.65
C ARG A 294 8.78 -2.94 -3.25
N GLY A 295 8.84 -4.17 -2.75
CA GLY A 295 9.70 -5.20 -3.33
C GLY A 295 9.39 -5.45 -4.80
N ARG A 296 8.11 -5.64 -5.14
CA ARG A 296 7.69 -5.87 -6.51
C ARG A 296 7.94 -4.67 -7.42
N LEU A 297 7.68 -3.46 -6.94
CA LEU A 297 7.94 -2.24 -7.69
C LEU A 297 9.43 -2.06 -7.98
N ALA A 298 10.30 -2.22 -6.97
CA ALA A 298 11.75 -2.15 -7.16
C ALA A 298 12.26 -3.20 -8.16
N GLU A 299 11.75 -4.45 -8.09
CA GLU A 299 12.04 -5.51 -9.05
C GLU A 299 11.66 -5.10 -10.48
N LEU A 300 10.44 -4.62 -10.69
CA LEU A 300 9.96 -4.22 -12.02
C LEU A 300 10.74 -3.03 -12.58
N LEU A 301 11.02 -2.02 -11.75
CA LEU A 301 11.81 -0.85 -12.15
C LEU A 301 13.23 -1.24 -12.58
N GLY A 302 13.86 -2.18 -11.89
CA GLY A 302 15.24 -2.56 -12.16
C GLY A 302 15.41 -3.70 -13.15
N ALA A 303 14.44 -4.59 -13.31
CA ALA A 303 14.54 -5.77 -14.18
C ALA A 303 14.83 -5.40 -15.64
N THR A 304 14.24 -4.29 -16.12
CA THR A 304 14.44 -3.79 -17.48
C THR A 304 15.87 -3.26 -17.72
N ALA A 305 16.43 -2.58 -16.71
CA ALA A 305 17.74 -1.92 -16.84
C ALA A 305 18.92 -2.81 -16.43
N LEU A 306 18.73 -3.68 -15.42
CA LEU A 306 19.79 -4.48 -14.80
C LEU A 306 19.70 -5.98 -15.13
N GLY A 307 18.58 -6.42 -15.69
CA GLY A 307 18.33 -7.82 -15.99
C GLY A 307 17.62 -8.58 -14.88
N ARG A 308 17.05 -9.74 -15.20
CA ARG A 308 16.15 -10.52 -14.32
C ARG A 308 16.81 -10.98 -13.01
N ALA A 309 18.06 -11.39 -13.05
CA ALA A 309 18.78 -11.86 -11.85
C ALA A 309 18.98 -10.71 -10.82
N GLU A 310 19.20 -9.50 -11.29
CA GLU A 310 19.32 -8.31 -10.45
C GLU A 310 17.94 -7.87 -9.93
N GLY A 311 16.87 -8.13 -10.68
CA GLY A 311 15.50 -7.89 -10.25
C GLY A 311 15.14 -8.65 -8.96
N GLU A 312 15.61 -9.91 -8.80
CA GLU A 312 15.41 -10.68 -7.58
C GLU A 312 16.07 -10.01 -6.35
N ASN A 313 17.27 -9.47 -6.51
CA ASN A 313 17.95 -8.72 -5.45
C ASN A 313 17.21 -7.41 -5.11
N LEU A 314 16.64 -6.75 -6.12
CA LEU A 314 15.83 -5.56 -5.93
C LEU A 314 14.51 -5.85 -5.21
N PHE A 315 13.88 -6.98 -5.51
CA PHE A 315 12.72 -7.44 -4.74
C PHE A 315 13.05 -7.58 -3.26
N VAL A 316 14.18 -8.24 -2.95
CA VAL A 316 14.65 -8.41 -1.56
C VAL A 316 14.96 -7.05 -0.92
N ALA A 317 15.67 -6.16 -1.63
CA ALA A 317 15.97 -4.82 -1.12
C ALA A 317 14.70 -4.02 -0.81
N GLY A 318 13.73 -4.00 -1.73
CA GLY A 318 12.47 -3.29 -1.54
C GLY A 318 11.65 -3.83 -0.36
N MET A 319 11.53 -5.15 -0.25
CA MET A 319 10.79 -5.79 0.82
C MET A 319 11.49 -5.62 2.17
N PHE A 320 12.81 -5.73 2.22
CA PHE A 320 13.57 -5.60 3.46
C PHE A 320 13.75 -4.15 3.91
N SER A 321 13.42 -3.18 3.08
CA SER A 321 13.48 -1.75 3.46
C SER A 321 12.57 -1.38 4.63
N LEU A 322 11.62 -2.23 5.00
CA LEU A 322 10.73 -2.10 6.15
C LEU A 322 10.95 -3.18 7.23
N LEU A 323 11.99 -3.98 7.10
CA LEU A 323 12.21 -5.12 7.99
C LEU A 323 12.58 -4.69 9.43
N ASP A 324 13.28 -3.57 9.56
CA ASP A 324 13.56 -2.93 10.83
C ASP A 324 12.26 -2.64 11.63
N ARG A 325 11.27 -2.11 10.95
CA ARG A 325 9.95 -1.81 11.52
C ARG A 325 9.17 -3.10 11.82
N LEU A 326 9.18 -4.05 10.90
CA LEU A 326 8.51 -5.34 11.05
C LEU A 326 9.07 -6.17 12.21
N LEU A 327 10.37 -6.04 12.52
CA LEU A 327 11.04 -6.77 13.59
C LEU A 327 11.18 -5.96 14.88
N GLY A 328 10.99 -4.63 14.84
CA GLY A 328 11.23 -3.75 15.98
C GLY A 328 12.70 -3.65 16.37
N LEU A 329 13.62 -3.83 15.41
CA LEU A 329 15.07 -3.76 15.54
C LEU A 329 15.60 -2.67 14.61
N SER A 330 16.81 -2.15 14.88
CA SER A 330 17.44 -1.27 13.90
C SER A 330 17.82 -2.05 12.63
N MET A 331 17.80 -1.37 11.46
CA MET A 331 18.19 -2.02 10.20
C MET A 331 19.58 -2.68 10.28
N ARG A 332 20.51 -2.07 11.02
CA ARG A 332 21.86 -2.62 11.22
C ARG A 332 21.82 -3.94 11.98
N GLU A 333 21.11 -4.01 13.11
CA GLU A 333 20.92 -5.25 13.88
C GLU A 333 20.27 -6.34 13.04
N VAL A 334 19.30 -5.98 12.20
CA VAL A 334 18.68 -6.94 11.27
C VAL A 334 19.71 -7.48 10.29
N LEU A 335 20.49 -6.61 9.66
CA LEU A 335 21.48 -7.00 8.65
C LEU A 335 22.65 -7.81 9.22
N ASP A 336 22.98 -7.66 10.51
CA ASP A 336 23.97 -8.48 11.20
C ASP A 336 23.50 -9.95 11.35
N THR A 337 22.18 -10.19 11.28
CA THR A 337 21.60 -11.54 11.41
C THR A 337 21.30 -12.23 10.06
N ILE A 338 21.37 -11.49 8.96
CA ILE A 338 21.01 -11.97 7.63
C ILE A 338 22.19 -11.78 6.67
N GLN A 339 22.57 -12.85 5.99
CA GLN A 339 23.58 -12.73 4.93
C GLN A 339 22.93 -12.22 3.64
N LEU A 340 23.17 -10.97 3.25
CA LEU A 340 22.72 -10.38 1.99
C LEU A 340 23.92 -10.04 1.08
N PRO A 341 23.71 -9.90 -0.25
CA PRO A 341 24.71 -9.32 -1.12
C PRO A 341 25.08 -7.89 -0.68
N ASP A 342 26.36 -7.52 -0.78
CA ASP A 342 26.87 -6.21 -0.33
C ASP A 342 26.10 -5.03 -0.98
N GLU A 343 25.72 -5.16 -2.24
CA GLU A 343 24.94 -4.14 -2.95
C GLU A 343 23.52 -3.97 -2.38
N VAL A 344 22.90 -5.05 -1.88
CA VAL A 344 21.60 -5.00 -1.19
C VAL A 344 21.77 -4.31 0.17
N VAL A 345 22.80 -4.70 0.93
CA VAL A 345 23.14 -4.07 2.24
C VAL A 345 23.37 -2.57 2.05
N ARG A 346 24.16 -2.19 1.04
CA ARG A 346 24.42 -0.78 0.71
C ARG A 346 23.14 -0.01 0.39
N ALA A 347 22.25 -0.58 -0.42
CA ALA A 347 20.97 0.04 -0.74
C ALA A 347 20.10 0.22 0.50
N LEU A 348 20.04 -0.79 1.38
CA LEU A 348 19.23 -0.74 2.60
C LEU A 348 19.74 0.30 3.61
N LEU A 349 21.05 0.41 3.79
CA LEU A 349 21.64 1.32 4.78
C LEU A 349 21.72 2.77 4.31
N THR A 350 22.04 2.99 3.04
CA THR A 350 22.43 4.32 2.54
C THR A 350 21.67 4.79 1.31
N ARG A 351 20.79 3.95 0.76
CA ARG A 351 20.17 4.16 -0.57
C ARG A 351 21.22 4.35 -1.68
N GLY A 352 22.42 3.79 -1.47
CA GLY A 352 23.55 3.84 -2.40
C GLY A 352 23.71 2.56 -3.24
N GLY A 353 24.77 2.52 -4.06
CA GLY A 353 25.06 1.40 -4.95
C GLY A 353 24.09 1.28 -6.12
N LYS A 354 24.21 0.19 -6.88
CA LYS A 354 23.42 -0.01 -8.10
C LYS A 354 21.91 -0.16 -7.87
N TYR A 355 21.49 -0.58 -6.68
CA TYR A 355 20.08 -0.77 -6.32
C TYR A 355 19.46 0.48 -5.64
N GLY A 356 20.28 1.38 -5.12
CA GLY A 356 19.86 2.55 -4.36
C GLY A 356 18.80 3.40 -5.06
N PRO A 357 19.02 3.84 -6.32
CA PRO A 357 18.05 4.66 -7.04
C PRO A 357 16.68 4.00 -7.23
N TYR A 358 16.64 2.69 -7.51
CA TYR A 358 15.39 1.94 -7.68
C TYR A 358 14.63 1.79 -6.37
N LEU A 359 15.37 1.52 -5.28
CA LEU A 359 14.79 1.45 -3.94
C LEU A 359 14.23 2.81 -3.52
N ALA A 360 14.99 3.89 -3.71
CA ALA A 360 14.56 5.23 -3.36
C ALA A 360 13.29 5.65 -4.13
N LEU A 361 13.20 5.33 -5.42
CA LEU A 361 11.99 5.58 -6.21
C LEU A 361 10.82 4.75 -5.70
N ALA A 362 11.01 3.46 -5.44
CA ALA A 362 9.95 2.59 -4.90
C ALA A 362 9.48 3.00 -3.49
N GLU A 363 10.30 3.72 -2.72
CA GLU A 363 9.93 4.29 -1.41
C GLU A 363 9.17 5.61 -1.54
N ALA A 364 9.39 6.34 -2.62
CA ALA A 364 8.72 7.60 -2.90
C ALA A 364 7.31 7.40 -3.47
N CYS A 365 7.10 6.34 -4.28
CA CYS A 365 5.78 5.92 -4.77
C CYS A 365 4.91 5.31 -3.66
#